data_406aed7d76fef0e6bf9ab566e5c2c020
#
_entry.id   406aed7d76fef0e6bf9ab566e5c2c020
#
_cell.length_a   1.000
_cell.length_b   1.000
_cell.length_c   1.000
_cell.angle_alpha   90.00
_cell.angle_beta   90.00
_cell.angle_gamma   90.00
#
_symmetry.space_group_name_H-M   'P 1'
#
loop_
_entity.id
_entity.type
_entity.pdbx_description
1 polymer ?
#
loop_
_entity_poly.entity_id
_entity_poly.type
_entity_poly.pdbx_seq_one_letter_code
_entity_poly.pdbx_strand_id
1 'polypeptide(L)'
;MLFRSAAINDVFTDTRSILEPAGALAIAGMKKYVEKKRIKKKTLVAVACGANMNFSRLRFVAERADVGEFREAVFAVTIPEERGSFKRFCELLGKRNVTEFNYRIGDQKEAHIFVGISTQKAGDSDAIAKHFRKAKFATIDLTHDELAKSHLRHMVGGHSALAKDELLYRFEFPERPGALMKFLTSMAPNWNISLFHYRNHGADYGRILVGIQVPKNEQKKFQKFLATLGYPHWDESNNPAYRLFLK
;
A
#
# COMPACT_ATOMS: atom_id res chain seq x y z
N MET A 1 15.88 -12.23 -9.70
CA MET A 1 14.86 -11.48 -10.48
C MET A 1 14.77 -10.02 -10.02
N LEU A 2 14.75 -9.71 -8.72
CA LEU A 2 14.66 -8.34 -8.16
C LEU A 2 15.75 -7.39 -8.72
N PHE A 3 17.01 -7.78 -8.77
CA PHE A 3 18.09 -6.93 -9.29
C PHE A 3 17.93 -6.52 -10.77
N ARG A 4 17.28 -7.35 -11.58
CA ARG A 4 17.01 -6.99 -13.00
C ARG A 4 15.90 -5.96 -13.11
N SER A 5 14.83 -6.10 -12.32
CA SER A 5 13.75 -5.12 -12.29
C SER A 5 14.24 -3.76 -11.80
N ALA A 6 15.09 -3.75 -10.78
CA ALA A 6 15.75 -2.53 -10.31
C ALA A 6 16.58 -1.87 -11.43
N ALA A 7 17.41 -2.64 -12.15
CA ALA A 7 18.21 -2.10 -13.26
C ALA A 7 17.35 -1.55 -14.42
N ILE A 8 16.18 -2.16 -14.71
CA ILE A 8 15.24 -1.61 -15.71
C ILE A 8 14.70 -0.25 -15.22
N ASN A 9 14.33 -0.17 -13.94
CA ASN A 9 13.83 1.08 -13.37
C ASN A 9 14.89 2.20 -13.39
N ASP A 10 16.15 1.90 -13.05
CA ASP A 10 17.24 2.87 -13.13
C ASP A 10 17.43 3.41 -14.54
N VAL A 11 17.53 2.51 -15.53
CA VAL A 11 17.69 2.91 -16.94
C VAL A 11 16.50 3.76 -17.39
N PHE A 12 15.28 3.40 -17.02
CA PHE A 12 14.11 4.20 -17.34
C PHE A 12 14.16 5.58 -16.67
N THR A 13 14.56 5.63 -15.41
CA THR A 13 14.68 6.89 -14.66
C THR A 13 15.69 7.84 -15.31
N ASP A 14 16.84 7.32 -15.70
CA ASP A 14 17.95 8.11 -16.25
C ASP A 14 17.77 8.47 -17.72
N THR A 15 17.20 7.57 -18.52
CA THR A 15 17.20 7.68 -19.99
C THR A 15 15.82 7.73 -20.64
N ARG A 16 14.76 7.43 -19.88
CA ARG A 16 13.39 7.21 -20.39
C ARG A 16 13.26 6.07 -21.40
N SER A 17 14.25 5.16 -21.44
CA SER A 17 14.25 3.97 -22.26
C SER A 17 13.89 2.73 -21.45
N ILE A 18 13.10 1.84 -22.03
CA ILE A 18 12.67 0.60 -21.36
C ILE A 18 13.45 -0.56 -21.95
N LEU A 19 14.18 -1.28 -21.09
CA LEU A 19 14.89 -2.50 -21.48
C LEU A 19 14.08 -3.74 -21.12
N GLU A 20 14.19 -4.77 -21.94
CA GLU A 20 13.73 -6.09 -21.54
C GLU A 20 14.57 -6.68 -20.38
N PRO A 21 14.07 -7.65 -19.60
CA PRO A 21 14.80 -8.22 -18.47
C PRO A 21 16.15 -8.86 -18.84
N ALA A 22 16.28 -9.39 -20.05
CA ALA A 22 17.55 -9.93 -20.54
C ALA A 22 18.57 -8.82 -20.82
N GLY A 23 18.13 -7.74 -21.48
CA GLY A 23 18.96 -6.58 -21.79
C GLY A 23 19.45 -5.81 -20.56
N ALA A 24 18.67 -5.78 -19.51
CA ALA A 24 19.03 -5.16 -18.24
C ALA A 24 20.04 -5.98 -17.41
N LEU A 25 20.32 -7.22 -17.80
CA LEU A 25 21.19 -8.12 -17.00
C LEU A 25 22.63 -7.62 -16.90
N ALA A 26 23.17 -7.05 -17.97
CA ALA A 26 24.52 -6.48 -18.00
C ALA A 26 24.65 -5.31 -17.00
N ILE A 27 23.66 -4.44 -16.93
CA ILE A 27 23.62 -3.29 -15.99
C ILE A 27 23.44 -3.78 -14.56
N ALA A 28 22.56 -4.74 -14.31
CA ALA A 28 22.38 -5.34 -12.99
C ALA A 28 23.68 -6.02 -12.51
N GLY A 29 24.38 -6.72 -13.41
CA GLY A 29 25.68 -7.34 -13.15
C GLY A 29 26.76 -6.30 -12.83
N MET A 30 26.81 -5.22 -13.59
CA MET A 30 27.75 -4.11 -13.36
C MET A 30 27.52 -3.45 -12.00
N LYS A 31 26.29 -3.14 -11.61
CA LYS A 31 25.96 -2.59 -10.27
C LYS A 31 26.48 -3.51 -9.17
N LYS A 32 26.17 -4.80 -9.25
CA LYS A 32 26.62 -5.79 -8.27
C LYS A 32 28.15 -5.96 -8.25
N TYR A 33 28.81 -5.86 -9.39
CA TYR A 33 30.26 -5.92 -9.50
C TYR A 33 30.92 -4.71 -8.83
N VAL A 34 30.40 -3.50 -9.08
CA VAL A 34 30.86 -2.26 -8.44
C VAL A 34 30.75 -2.36 -6.93
N GLU A 35 29.60 -2.78 -6.42
CA GLU A 35 29.34 -2.95 -4.99
C GLU A 35 30.32 -3.97 -4.37
N LYS A 36 30.38 -5.20 -4.95
CA LYS A 36 31.21 -6.28 -4.43
C LYS A 36 32.71 -5.93 -4.42
N LYS A 37 33.18 -5.23 -5.45
CA LYS A 37 34.58 -4.85 -5.62
C LYS A 37 34.94 -3.47 -5.06
N ARG A 38 33.92 -2.74 -4.54
CA ARG A 38 34.04 -1.37 -4.02
C ARG A 38 34.75 -0.44 -5.01
N ILE A 39 34.42 -0.55 -6.30
CA ILE A 39 35.06 0.19 -7.39
C ILE A 39 34.73 1.68 -7.25
N LYS A 40 35.73 2.52 -7.35
CA LYS A 40 35.62 3.98 -7.33
C LYS A 40 36.46 4.60 -8.44
N LYS A 41 36.01 5.71 -9.00
CA LYS A 41 36.73 6.52 -10.01
C LYS A 41 37.19 5.69 -11.22
N LYS A 42 36.34 4.77 -11.71
CA LYS A 42 36.58 3.98 -12.91
C LYS A 42 35.42 4.17 -13.87
N THR A 43 35.71 4.19 -15.17
CA THR A 43 34.69 4.11 -16.21
C THR A 43 34.37 2.65 -16.47
N LEU A 44 33.09 2.32 -16.43
CA LEU A 44 32.58 0.99 -16.72
C LEU A 44 31.59 1.10 -17.88
N VAL A 45 31.58 0.12 -18.74
CA VAL A 45 30.70 0.08 -19.91
C VAL A 45 29.90 -1.21 -19.87
N ALA A 46 28.58 -1.09 -20.04
CA ALA A 46 27.69 -2.22 -20.19
C ALA A 46 26.77 -1.99 -21.39
N VAL A 47 26.50 -3.03 -22.15
CA VAL A 47 25.60 -2.95 -23.30
C VAL A 47 24.16 -3.04 -22.80
N ALA A 48 23.40 -1.98 -22.99
CA ALA A 48 21.96 -1.93 -22.78
C ALA A 48 21.24 -2.30 -24.09
N CYS A 49 20.61 -3.46 -24.13
CA CYS A 49 19.96 -3.94 -25.35
C CYS A 49 18.63 -4.65 -25.05
N GLY A 50 17.84 -4.82 -26.11
CA GLY A 50 16.58 -5.57 -26.07
C GLY A 50 15.39 -4.75 -25.58
N ALA A 51 14.30 -4.78 -26.33
CA ALA A 51 13.06 -4.08 -26.06
C ALA A 51 11.82 -5.01 -26.19
N ASN A 52 12.01 -6.33 -26.14
CA ASN A 52 10.90 -7.29 -26.16
C ASN A 52 10.12 -7.26 -24.86
N MET A 53 9.38 -6.19 -24.65
CA MET A 53 8.63 -5.88 -23.47
C MET A 53 7.17 -5.56 -23.83
N ASN A 54 6.22 -6.12 -23.10
CA ASN A 54 4.81 -5.75 -23.19
C ASN A 54 4.33 -5.08 -21.89
N PHE A 55 3.18 -4.40 -21.94
CA PHE A 55 2.65 -3.65 -20.79
C PHE A 55 2.37 -4.53 -19.56
N SER A 56 2.00 -5.79 -19.76
CA SER A 56 1.81 -6.72 -18.62
C SER A 56 3.13 -7.02 -17.90
N ARG A 57 4.24 -7.16 -18.65
CA ARG A 57 5.58 -7.30 -18.08
C ARG A 57 6.05 -6.02 -17.38
N LEU A 58 5.70 -4.84 -17.93
CA LEU A 58 6.04 -3.56 -17.26
C LEU A 58 5.42 -3.47 -15.87
N ARG A 59 4.15 -3.85 -15.73
CA ARG A 59 3.50 -3.91 -14.40
C ARG A 59 4.29 -4.80 -13.44
N PHE A 60 4.62 -6.01 -13.87
CA PHE A 60 5.40 -6.94 -13.06
C PHE A 60 6.79 -6.40 -12.68
N VAL A 61 7.46 -5.71 -13.62
CA VAL A 61 8.76 -5.08 -13.35
C VAL A 61 8.63 -3.96 -12.34
N ALA A 62 7.63 -3.08 -12.48
CA ALA A 62 7.39 -1.98 -11.57
C ALA A 62 7.15 -2.49 -10.13
N GLU A 63 6.25 -3.46 -9.96
CA GLU A 63 5.96 -4.04 -8.64
C GLU A 63 7.18 -4.70 -7.97
N ARG A 64 8.12 -5.22 -8.75
CA ARG A 64 9.32 -5.88 -8.22
C ARG A 64 10.53 -4.96 -8.09
N ALA A 65 10.57 -3.86 -8.80
CA ALA A 65 11.65 -2.89 -8.70
C ALA A 65 11.68 -2.23 -7.32
N ASP A 66 10.54 -1.82 -6.81
CA ASP A 66 10.40 -1.14 -5.52
C ASP A 66 10.91 -2.01 -4.35
N VAL A 67 10.60 -3.31 -4.38
CA VAL A 67 11.11 -4.27 -3.38
C VAL A 67 12.61 -4.51 -3.54
N GLY A 68 13.11 -4.60 -4.78
CA GLY A 68 14.52 -4.88 -5.08
C GLY A 68 15.48 -3.75 -4.69
N GLU A 69 14.97 -2.53 -4.59
CA GLU A 69 15.76 -1.33 -4.26
C GLU A 69 15.49 -0.80 -2.84
N PHE A 70 14.83 -1.58 -1.99
CA PHE A 70 14.45 -1.14 -0.64
C PHE A 70 13.60 0.14 -0.65
N ARG A 71 12.77 0.32 -1.68
CA ARG A 71 11.87 1.48 -1.80
C ARG A 71 10.52 1.26 -1.14
N GLU A 72 10.20 0.00 -0.82
CA GLU A 72 8.98 -0.39 -0.15
C GLU A 72 9.28 -1.43 0.93
N ALA A 73 8.68 -1.25 2.10
CA ALA A 73 8.57 -2.26 3.14
C ALA A 73 7.11 -2.63 3.37
N VAL A 74 6.82 -3.90 3.57
CA VAL A 74 5.47 -4.43 3.76
C VAL A 74 5.36 -5.09 5.12
N PHE A 75 4.30 -4.78 5.86
CA PHE A 75 4.08 -5.26 7.22
C PHE A 75 2.69 -5.82 7.42
N ALA A 76 2.59 -6.87 8.25
CA ALA A 76 1.37 -7.21 8.95
C ALA A 76 1.43 -6.61 10.35
N VAL A 77 0.45 -5.79 10.71
CA VAL A 77 0.36 -5.14 12.01
C VAL A 77 -0.93 -5.53 12.68
N THR A 78 -0.84 -6.09 13.89
CA THR A 78 -2.01 -6.44 14.69
C THR A 78 -2.39 -5.27 15.59
N ILE A 79 -3.66 -4.86 15.50
CA ILE A 79 -4.25 -3.82 16.34
C ILE A 79 -5.42 -4.40 17.14
N PRO A 80 -5.76 -3.84 18.32
CA PRO A 80 -7.01 -4.17 18.99
C PRO A 80 -8.21 -3.84 18.12
N GLU A 81 -9.22 -4.74 18.05
CA GLU A 81 -10.46 -4.46 17.32
C GLU A 81 -11.42 -3.61 18.16
N GLU A 82 -11.03 -2.37 18.39
CA GLU A 82 -11.80 -1.38 19.11
C GLU A 82 -11.85 -0.05 18.35
N ARG A 83 -12.90 0.71 18.57
CA ARG A 83 -13.07 2.02 17.93
C ARG A 83 -11.88 2.92 18.16
N GLY A 84 -11.36 3.50 17.09
CA GLY A 84 -10.20 4.40 17.13
C GLY A 84 -8.85 3.71 17.00
N SER A 85 -8.74 2.39 17.11
CA SER A 85 -7.45 1.67 16.93
C SER A 85 -6.85 1.88 15.55
N PHE A 86 -7.69 1.81 14.51
CA PHE A 86 -7.27 2.10 13.14
C PHE A 86 -6.70 3.52 13.02
N LYS A 87 -7.36 4.51 13.60
CA LYS A 87 -6.91 5.90 13.61
C LYS A 87 -5.58 6.05 14.36
N ARG A 88 -5.45 5.44 15.56
CA ARG A 88 -4.20 5.44 16.34
C ARG A 88 -3.03 4.86 15.54
N PHE A 89 -3.29 3.77 14.82
CA PHE A 89 -2.27 3.19 13.94
C PHE A 89 -1.89 4.15 12.80
N CYS A 90 -2.86 4.79 12.15
CA CYS A 90 -2.59 5.79 11.10
C CYS A 90 -1.83 7.01 11.63
N GLU A 91 -2.06 7.43 12.87
CA GLU A 91 -1.26 8.49 13.52
C GLU A 91 0.21 8.09 13.68
N LEU A 92 0.52 6.82 13.96
CA LEU A 92 1.89 6.29 14.03
C LEU A 92 2.60 6.26 12.68
N LEU A 93 1.87 6.11 11.59
CA LEU A 93 2.44 6.21 10.25
C LEU A 93 3.02 7.61 10.02
N GLY A 94 2.43 8.62 10.62
CA GLY A 94 2.89 10.00 10.53
C GLY A 94 2.85 10.52 9.09
N LYS A 95 3.97 11.11 8.64
CA LYS A 95 4.12 11.66 7.26
C LYS A 95 4.68 10.65 6.25
N ARG A 96 4.76 9.36 6.61
CA ARG A 96 5.28 8.33 5.70
C ARG A 96 4.33 8.14 4.53
N ASN A 97 4.90 7.91 3.37
CA ASN A 97 4.12 7.58 2.19
C ASN A 97 3.68 6.12 2.26
N VAL A 98 2.38 5.89 2.31
CA VAL A 98 1.76 4.56 2.29
C VAL A 98 1.55 4.13 0.85
N THR A 99 2.07 2.99 0.46
CA THR A 99 1.94 2.44 -0.89
C THR A 99 0.70 1.57 -1.04
N GLU A 100 0.34 0.88 0.02
CA GLU A 100 -0.91 0.12 0.09
C GLU A 100 -1.39 -0.04 1.53
N PHE A 101 -2.68 -0.27 1.67
CA PHE A 101 -3.31 -0.48 2.94
C PHE A 101 -4.50 -1.43 2.77
N ASN A 102 -4.53 -2.48 3.56
CA ASN A 102 -5.61 -3.46 3.52
C ASN A 102 -6.01 -3.83 4.95
N TYR A 103 -7.27 -3.63 5.28
CA TYR A 103 -7.87 -3.94 6.56
C TYR A 103 -9.30 -4.42 6.36
N ARG A 104 -9.67 -5.46 7.08
CA ARG A 104 -11.04 -5.94 7.18
C ARG A 104 -11.31 -6.39 8.62
N ILE A 105 -12.39 -5.92 9.20
CA ILE A 105 -12.87 -6.43 10.49
C ILE A 105 -13.17 -7.93 10.36
N GLY A 106 -12.53 -8.76 11.16
CA GLY A 106 -12.65 -10.20 11.06
C GLY A 106 -12.77 -10.92 12.41
N ASP A 107 -12.25 -10.33 13.47
CA ASP A 107 -12.27 -10.85 14.83
C ASP A 107 -12.79 -9.79 15.81
N GLN A 108 -13.27 -10.21 16.99
CA GLN A 108 -13.81 -9.28 18.01
C GLN A 108 -12.74 -8.65 18.90
N LYS A 109 -11.54 -9.22 18.93
CA LYS A 109 -10.47 -8.79 19.83
C LYS A 109 -9.36 -8.05 19.12
N GLU A 110 -8.99 -8.52 17.94
CA GLU A 110 -7.86 -8.00 17.20
C GLU A 110 -8.07 -8.03 15.69
N ALA A 111 -7.43 -7.12 14.98
CA ALA A 111 -7.44 -7.05 13.54
C ALA A 111 -6.02 -7.02 12.98
N HIS A 112 -5.87 -7.55 11.79
CA HIS A 112 -4.61 -7.57 11.07
C HIS A 112 -4.65 -6.57 9.91
N ILE A 113 -3.75 -5.61 9.96
CA ILE A 113 -3.56 -4.62 8.90
C ILE A 113 -2.41 -5.08 8.02
N PHE A 114 -2.63 -5.13 6.73
CA PHE A 114 -1.57 -5.26 5.74
C PHE A 114 -1.22 -3.87 5.22
N VAL A 115 0.02 -3.41 5.40
CA VAL A 115 0.43 -2.06 5.04
C VAL A 115 1.77 -2.06 4.32
N GLY A 116 1.82 -1.38 3.17
CA GLY A 116 3.03 -1.05 2.44
C GLY A 116 3.46 0.40 2.73
N ILE A 117 4.74 0.62 2.92
CA ILE A 117 5.31 1.93 3.27
C ILE A 117 6.55 2.17 2.41
N SER A 118 6.63 3.34 1.77
CA SER A 118 7.83 3.75 1.03
C SER A 118 9.03 3.87 1.97
N THR A 119 10.16 3.31 1.55
CA THR A 119 11.44 3.35 2.26
C THR A 119 12.49 4.03 1.39
N GLN A 120 13.55 4.58 2.01
CA GLN A 120 14.58 5.31 1.30
C GLN A 120 15.94 4.58 1.26
N LYS A 121 16.15 3.66 2.20
CA LYS A 121 17.42 2.93 2.33
C LYS A 121 17.24 1.56 3.00
N ALA A 122 18.23 0.71 2.86
CA ALA A 122 18.31 -0.55 3.58
C ALA A 122 18.25 -0.32 5.11
N GLY A 123 17.48 -1.15 5.81
CA GLY A 123 17.28 -1.06 7.27
C GLY A 123 16.14 -0.14 7.72
N ASP A 124 15.51 0.61 6.83
CA ASP A 124 14.34 1.41 7.18
C ASP A 124 13.16 0.51 7.62
N SER A 125 13.01 -0.68 7.03
CA SER A 125 11.96 -1.64 7.42
C SER A 125 12.11 -2.04 8.91
N ASP A 126 13.33 -2.36 9.35
CA ASP A 126 13.60 -2.69 10.75
C ASP A 126 13.27 -1.53 11.70
N ALA A 127 13.63 -0.31 11.32
CA ALA A 127 13.35 0.89 12.11
C ALA A 127 11.83 1.14 12.24
N ILE A 128 11.09 0.97 11.15
CA ILE A 128 9.63 1.09 11.11
C ILE A 128 8.99 0.00 11.98
N ALA A 129 9.40 -1.25 11.82
CA ALA A 129 8.88 -2.36 12.62
C ALA A 129 9.14 -2.16 14.12
N LYS A 130 10.33 -1.68 14.51
CA LYS A 130 10.67 -1.33 15.90
C LYS A 130 9.79 -0.20 16.42
N HIS A 131 9.50 0.81 15.59
CA HIS A 131 8.63 1.93 15.96
C HIS A 131 7.20 1.44 16.29
N PHE A 132 6.62 0.56 15.46
CA PHE A 132 5.30 0.00 15.71
C PHE A 132 5.27 -0.90 16.96
N ARG A 133 6.28 -1.76 17.13
CA ARG A 133 6.40 -2.62 18.32
C ARG A 133 6.56 -1.80 19.61
N LYS A 134 7.30 -0.69 19.58
CA LYS A 134 7.44 0.23 20.73
C LYS A 134 6.10 0.85 21.14
N ALA A 135 5.21 1.09 20.17
CA ALA A 135 3.84 1.53 20.40
C ALA A 135 2.88 0.39 20.75
N LYS A 136 3.40 -0.81 21.07
CA LYS A 136 2.66 -2.02 21.44
C LYS A 136 1.79 -2.64 20.34
N PHE A 137 2.07 -2.31 19.07
CA PHE A 137 1.47 -3.02 17.95
C PHE A 137 2.35 -4.19 17.52
N ALA A 138 1.84 -5.43 17.66
CA ALA A 138 2.53 -6.61 17.16
C ALA A 138 2.73 -6.47 15.64
N THR A 139 3.98 -6.64 15.17
CA THR A 139 4.35 -6.33 13.79
C THR A 139 5.24 -7.42 13.22
N ILE A 140 4.86 -7.93 12.06
CA ILE A 140 5.63 -8.88 11.26
C ILE A 140 6.10 -8.15 10.00
N ASP A 141 7.40 -8.21 9.72
CA ASP A 141 7.96 -7.71 8.46
C ASP A 141 7.73 -8.77 7.36
N LEU A 142 6.96 -8.42 6.35
CA LEU A 142 6.61 -9.24 5.19
C LEU A 142 7.32 -8.77 3.91
N THR A 143 8.29 -7.87 4.01
CA THR A 143 8.98 -7.26 2.86
C THR A 143 9.59 -8.30 1.92
N HIS A 144 10.02 -9.44 2.45
CA HIS A 144 10.62 -10.53 1.67
C HIS A 144 9.71 -11.76 1.53
N ASP A 145 8.47 -11.68 2.00
CA ASP A 145 7.49 -12.77 1.89
C ASP A 145 6.82 -12.77 0.50
N GLU A 146 7.03 -13.85 -0.27
CA GLU A 146 6.48 -13.98 -1.62
C GLU A 146 4.96 -14.21 -1.63
N LEU A 147 4.39 -14.89 -0.62
CA LEU A 147 2.94 -15.04 -0.49
C LEU A 147 2.28 -13.66 -0.31
N ALA A 148 2.83 -12.86 0.59
CA ALA A 148 2.35 -11.52 0.87
C ALA A 148 2.38 -10.64 -0.39
N LYS A 149 3.52 -10.61 -1.09
CA LYS A 149 3.72 -9.78 -2.28
C LYS A 149 2.91 -10.21 -3.50
N SER A 150 2.72 -11.52 -3.67
CA SER A 150 2.09 -12.07 -4.88
C SER A 150 0.58 -12.24 -4.74
N HIS A 151 0.07 -12.41 -3.52
CA HIS A 151 -1.31 -12.78 -3.27
C HIS A 151 -2.02 -11.88 -2.26
N LEU A 152 -1.49 -11.70 -1.04
CA LEU A 152 -2.19 -10.95 0.01
C LEU A 152 -2.44 -9.48 -0.38
N ARG A 153 -1.51 -8.85 -1.07
CA ARG A 153 -1.65 -7.46 -1.52
C ARG A 153 -2.81 -7.21 -2.52
N HIS A 154 -3.38 -8.28 -3.07
CA HIS A 154 -4.53 -8.20 -3.98
C HIS A 154 -5.86 -8.52 -3.30
N MET A 155 -5.84 -8.89 -2.02
CA MET A 155 -7.04 -9.24 -1.27
C MET A 155 -7.67 -7.98 -0.67
N VAL A 156 -8.95 -7.78 -0.94
CA VAL A 156 -9.75 -6.66 -0.38
C VAL A 156 -10.42 -7.06 0.95
N GLY A 157 -10.22 -8.28 1.38
CA GLY A 157 -10.93 -8.92 2.49
C GLY A 157 -12.01 -9.88 1.98
N GLY A 158 -13.01 -10.16 2.81
CA GLY A 158 -14.09 -11.10 2.50
C GLY A 158 -15.33 -10.79 3.33
N HIS A 159 -16.24 -11.74 3.42
CA HIS A 159 -17.40 -11.65 4.29
C HIS A 159 -16.99 -11.49 5.75
N SER A 160 -17.70 -10.65 6.49
CA SER A 160 -17.51 -10.51 7.92
C SER A 160 -18.85 -10.37 8.64
N ALA A 161 -19.14 -11.32 9.54
CA ALA A 161 -20.32 -11.25 10.41
C ALA A 161 -20.30 -10.05 11.37
N LEU A 162 -19.18 -9.42 11.55
CA LEU A 162 -18.99 -8.25 12.43
C LEU A 162 -19.28 -6.92 11.72
N ALA A 163 -19.37 -6.90 10.41
CA ALA A 163 -19.64 -5.70 9.60
C ALA A 163 -21.14 -5.34 9.58
N LYS A 164 -21.69 -5.07 10.76
CA LYS A 164 -23.11 -4.66 10.92
C LYS A 164 -23.31 -3.21 10.52
N ASP A 165 -24.45 -2.90 9.89
CA ASP A 165 -24.82 -1.56 9.42
C ASP A 165 -23.72 -0.89 8.57
N GLU A 166 -23.00 -1.71 7.79
CA GLU A 166 -21.91 -1.26 6.94
C GLU A 166 -22.43 -0.54 5.69
N LEU A 167 -21.92 0.65 5.46
CA LEU A 167 -22.01 1.38 4.20
C LEU A 167 -20.66 1.25 3.48
N LEU A 168 -20.70 0.85 2.22
CA LEU A 168 -19.49 0.73 1.40
C LEU A 168 -19.39 1.90 0.45
N TYR A 169 -18.28 2.63 0.52
CA TYR A 169 -18.00 3.77 -0.32
C TYR A 169 -16.65 3.66 -1.00
N ARG A 170 -16.60 4.05 -2.25
CA ARG A 170 -15.35 4.29 -2.98
C ARG A 170 -15.07 5.80 -2.97
N PHE A 171 -13.82 6.16 -2.67
CA PHE A 171 -13.35 7.55 -2.63
C PHE A 171 -12.17 7.77 -3.56
N GLU A 172 -12.00 8.99 -4.02
CA GLU A 172 -10.75 9.50 -4.55
C GLU A 172 -10.14 10.51 -3.58
N PHE A 173 -9.04 10.10 -2.94
CA PHE A 173 -8.28 10.99 -2.06
C PHE A 173 -7.16 11.67 -2.85
N PRO A 174 -6.88 12.95 -2.59
CA PRO A 174 -5.70 13.58 -3.16
C PRO A 174 -4.44 12.90 -2.62
N GLU A 175 -3.48 12.57 -3.49
CA GLU A 175 -2.19 11.94 -3.13
C GLU A 175 -1.27 12.99 -2.47
N ARG A 176 -1.63 13.39 -1.26
CA ARG A 176 -0.85 14.32 -0.44
C ARG A 176 -0.89 13.94 1.04
N PRO A 177 0.18 14.22 1.78
CA PRO A 177 0.21 13.97 3.22
C PRO A 177 -0.97 14.61 3.94
N GLY A 178 -1.59 13.85 4.84
CA GLY A 178 -2.72 14.32 5.66
C GLY A 178 -4.11 14.07 5.08
N ALA A 179 -4.26 13.64 3.82
CA ALA A 179 -5.58 13.36 3.24
C ALA A 179 -6.35 12.27 4.00
N LEU A 180 -5.69 11.17 4.33
CA LEU A 180 -6.25 10.10 5.15
C LEU A 180 -6.61 10.59 6.56
N MET A 181 -5.72 11.34 7.20
CA MET A 181 -5.98 11.86 8.54
C MET A 181 -7.15 12.86 8.57
N LYS A 182 -7.28 13.71 7.54
CA LYS A 182 -8.46 14.57 7.38
C LYS A 182 -9.75 13.76 7.34
N PHE A 183 -9.78 12.67 6.55
CA PHE A 183 -10.92 11.76 6.50
C PHE A 183 -11.24 11.17 7.89
N LEU A 184 -10.24 10.57 8.56
CA LEU A 184 -10.40 9.91 9.85
C LEU A 184 -10.80 10.87 10.99
N THR A 185 -10.29 12.10 10.99
CA THR A 185 -10.64 13.11 12.00
C THR A 185 -11.99 13.74 11.78
N SER A 186 -12.50 13.70 10.56
CA SER A 186 -13.84 14.21 10.21
C SER A 186 -14.97 13.22 10.51
N MET A 187 -14.63 11.94 10.76
CA MET A 187 -15.63 10.91 11.10
C MET A 187 -16.23 11.14 12.49
N ALA A 188 -17.49 10.75 12.67
CA ALA A 188 -18.09 10.77 14.00
C ALA A 188 -17.44 9.70 14.91
N PRO A 189 -17.30 9.97 16.23
CA PRO A 189 -16.60 9.07 17.16
C PRO A 189 -17.24 7.68 17.32
N ASN A 190 -18.52 7.58 17.04
CA ASN A 190 -19.29 6.34 17.15
C ASN A 190 -19.33 5.51 15.86
N TRP A 191 -18.72 6.00 14.77
CA TRP A 191 -18.57 5.23 13.56
C TRP A 191 -17.28 4.41 13.60
N ASN A 192 -17.32 3.22 13.01
CA ASN A 192 -16.15 2.35 12.92
C ASN A 192 -15.83 2.02 11.46
N ILE A 193 -14.54 1.94 11.13
CA ILE A 193 -14.10 1.42 9.84
C ILE A 193 -14.11 -0.11 9.93
N SER A 194 -14.82 -0.75 9.02
CA SER A 194 -14.93 -2.21 8.92
C SER A 194 -14.15 -2.80 7.75
N LEU A 195 -13.85 -1.95 6.76
CA LEU A 195 -13.02 -2.28 5.61
C LEU A 195 -12.24 -1.03 5.20
N PHE A 196 -10.98 -1.21 4.88
CA PHE A 196 -10.17 -0.17 4.26
C PHE A 196 -9.21 -0.81 3.27
N HIS A 197 -9.34 -0.45 1.99
CA HIS A 197 -8.46 -0.91 0.94
C HIS A 197 -7.95 0.29 0.14
N TYR A 198 -6.65 0.42 0.09
CA TYR A 198 -5.93 1.41 -0.70
C TYR A 198 -4.70 0.78 -1.34
N ARG A 199 -4.44 1.17 -2.57
CA ARG A 199 -3.19 0.86 -3.28
C ARG A 199 -2.80 2.04 -4.15
N ASN A 200 -1.57 2.49 -4.00
CA ASN A 200 -1.00 3.51 -4.86
C ASN A 200 -0.71 2.92 -6.26
N HIS A 201 -1.27 3.55 -7.27
CA HIS A 201 -1.07 3.19 -8.68
C HIS A 201 -0.28 4.25 -9.45
N GLY A 202 0.38 5.18 -8.74
CA GLY A 202 1.14 6.28 -9.36
C GLY A 202 0.28 7.35 -10.01
N ALA A 203 -0.99 7.47 -9.62
CA ALA A 203 -1.89 8.53 -10.08
C ALA A 203 -1.92 9.69 -9.08
N ASP A 204 -2.42 10.86 -9.50
CA ASP A 204 -2.56 12.05 -8.64
C ASP A 204 -3.62 11.88 -7.53
N TYR A 205 -4.45 10.85 -7.65
CA TYR A 205 -5.52 10.52 -6.70
C TYR A 205 -5.42 9.04 -6.29
N GLY A 206 -5.44 8.82 -4.99
CA GLY A 206 -5.55 7.49 -4.40
C GLY A 206 -6.98 6.98 -4.46
N ARG A 207 -7.18 5.79 -5.03
CA ARG A 207 -8.48 5.12 -5.06
C ARG A 207 -8.64 4.25 -3.83
N ILE A 208 -9.63 4.57 -3.01
CA ILE A 208 -9.84 3.95 -1.71
C ILE A 208 -11.23 3.34 -1.65
N LEU A 209 -11.31 2.13 -1.14
CA LEU A 209 -12.57 1.48 -0.79
C LEU A 209 -12.68 1.45 0.73
N VAL A 210 -13.76 1.99 1.28
CA VAL A 210 -13.98 2.05 2.73
C VAL A 210 -15.34 1.47 3.08
N GLY A 211 -15.37 0.52 4.01
CA GLY A 211 -16.55 0.10 4.72
C GLY A 211 -16.64 0.87 6.05
N ILE A 212 -17.78 1.48 6.32
CA ILE A 212 -18.02 2.26 7.52
C ILE A 212 -19.30 1.77 8.19
N GLN A 213 -19.20 1.41 9.46
CA GLN A 213 -20.36 1.04 10.27
C GLN A 213 -21.02 2.31 10.76
N VAL A 214 -22.19 2.63 10.20
CA VAL A 214 -22.97 3.83 10.50
C VAL A 214 -24.33 3.41 11.03
N PRO A 215 -24.71 3.76 12.28
CA PRO A 215 -26.03 3.48 12.81
C PRO A 215 -27.12 4.02 11.88
N LYS A 216 -28.22 3.27 11.71
CA LYS A 216 -29.32 3.62 10.80
C LYS A 216 -29.90 5.01 11.05
N ASN A 217 -29.97 5.44 12.31
CA ASN A 217 -30.46 6.76 12.72
C ASN A 217 -29.48 7.90 12.41
N GLU A 218 -28.22 7.60 12.02
CA GLU A 218 -27.19 8.61 11.73
C GLU A 218 -26.90 8.79 10.23
N GLN A 219 -27.65 8.19 9.34
CA GLN A 219 -27.43 8.31 7.91
C GLN A 219 -27.45 9.76 7.41
N LYS A 220 -28.33 10.62 7.96
CA LYS A 220 -28.34 12.05 7.61
C LYS A 220 -27.05 12.76 8.04
N LYS A 221 -26.49 12.39 9.18
CA LYS A 221 -25.20 12.90 9.67
C LYS A 221 -24.06 12.45 8.79
N PHE A 222 -24.13 11.20 8.31
CA PHE A 222 -23.15 10.65 7.37
C PHE A 222 -23.17 11.40 6.03
N GLN A 223 -24.34 11.74 5.49
CA GLN A 223 -24.42 12.56 4.27
C GLN A 223 -23.79 13.96 4.45
N LYS A 224 -23.98 14.60 5.62
CA LYS A 224 -23.30 15.86 5.94
C LYS A 224 -21.79 15.71 6.02
N PHE A 225 -21.31 14.61 6.60
CA PHE A 225 -19.89 14.27 6.64
C PHE A 225 -19.30 14.19 5.23
N LEU A 226 -19.94 13.45 4.31
CA LEU A 226 -19.50 13.32 2.92
C LEU A 226 -19.41 14.68 2.23
N ALA A 227 -20.43 15.52 2.39
CA ALA A 227 -20.47 16.87 1.81
C ALA A 227 -19.36 17.78 2.38
N THR A 228 -19.10 17.72 3.69
CA THR A 228 -18.07 18.52 4.37
C THR A 228 -16.64 18.05 4.02
N LEU A 229 -16.45 16.75 3.88
CA LEU A 229 -15.17 16.16 3.49
C LEU A 229 -14.73 16.65 2.11
N GLY A 230 -15.68 16.73 1.16
CA GLY A 230 -15.47 17.28 -0.17
C GLY A 230 -14.61 16.39 -1.09
N TYR A 231 -14.37 15.13 -0.75
CA TYR A 231 -13.70 14.19 -1.63
C TYR A 231 -14.71 13.57 -2.61
N PRO A 232 -14.33 13.36 -3.89
CA PRO A 232 -15.14 12.56 -4.81
C PRO A 232 -15.42 11.18 -4.21
N HIS A 233 -16.69 10.76 -4.24
CA HIS A 233 -17.11 9.49 -3.64
C HIS A 233 -18.30 8.89 -4.37
N TRP A 234 -18.44 7.57 -4.26
CA TRP A 234 -19.53 6.77 -4.84
C TRP A 234 -20.01 5.77 -3.80
N ASP A 235 -21.33 5.68 -3.65
CA ASP A 235 -21.97 4.67 -2.82
C ASP A 235 -21.94 3.32 -3.57
N GLU A 236 -21.23 2.36 -3.02
CA GLU A 236 -21.11 1.00 -3.54
C GLU A 236 -21.91 -0.02 -2.72
N SER A 237 -22.73 0.44 -1.75
CA SER A 237 -23.49 -0.44 -0.84
C SER A 237 -24.49 -1.36 -1.57
N ASN A 238 -24.93 -0.96 -2.78
CA ASN A 238 -25.80 -1.77 -3.64
C ASN A 238 -25.06 -2.48 -4.78
N ASN A 239 -23.75 -2.36 -4.86
CA ASN A 239 -22.95 -2.98 -5.92
C ASN A 239 -23.03 -4.53 -5.82
N PRO A 240 -23.28 -5.24 -6.94
CA PRO A 240 -23.33 -6.70 -6.94
C PRO A 240 -22.02 -7.35 -6.43
N ALA A 241 -20.87 -6.81 -6.78
CA ALA A 241 -19.58 -7.34 -6.30
C ALA A 241 -19.46 -7.24 -4.77
N TYR A 242 -19.92 -6.13 -4.17
CA TYR A 242 -19.97 -6.03 -2.72
C TYR A 242 -20.83 -7.12 -2.11
N ARG A 243 -22.05 -7.31 -2.63
CA ARG A 243 -23.01 -8.30 -2.11
C ARG A 243 -22.50 -9.75 -2.22
N LEU A 244 -21.74 -10.05 -3.28
CA LEU A 244 -21.25 -11.41 -3.54
C LEU A 244 -19.97 -11.74 -2.78
N PHE A 245 -19.08 -10.76 -2.57
CA PHE A 245 -17.73 -11.04 -2.11
C PHE A 245 -17.34 -10.40 -0.78
N LEU A 246 -18.07 -9.38 -0.32
CA LEU A 246 -17.67 -8.60 0.86
C LEU A 246 -18.75 -8.46 1.94
N LYS A 247 -20.04 -8.66 1.59
CA LYS A 247 -21.17 -8.49 2.52
C LYS A 247 -21.62 -9.80 3.14
#